data_3ffab3df4b8d234e4dd005568f5f698e
#
_entry.id   3ffab3df4b8d234e4dd005568f5f698e
#
_cell.length_a   1.000
_cell.length_b   1.000
_cell.length_c   1.000
_cell.angle_alpha   90.00
_cell.angle_beta   90.00
_cell.angle_gamma   90.00
#
_symmetry.space_group_name_H-M   'P 1'
#
loop_
_entity.id
_entity.type
_entity.pdbx_description
1 polymer ?
#
loop_
_entity_poly.entity_id
_entity_poly.type
_entity_poly.pdbx_seq_one_letter_code
_entity_poly.pdbx_strand_id
1 'polypeptide(L)'
;MVTSKATSVKEYLAGLPSQRRSSIAKVRDVVRKNLPPGYREVMNWGMVAYELPLERYPDTYNGRPLCYAAIAVQKNHNALYLTNAYQDTGEAARLREAFRKAGKKMDMGKSCLRFRDADDLPLEAIGQVIRNTPPEKFIARYEASRRGTGRKKAAASRTPTPANRKTSPRKTTRASA
;
A
#
# COMPACT_ATOMS: atom_id res chain seq x y z
N MET A 1 -5.42 -14.78 0.11
CA MET A 1 -6.01 -13.72 -0.72
C MET A 1 -6.91 -14.39 -1.75
N VAL A 2 -8.15 -13.93 -1.92
CA VAL A 2 -9.02 -14.42 -3.00
C VAL A 2 -8.69 -13.60 -4.24
N THR A 3 -8.22 -14.26 -5.29
CA THR A 3 -7.91 -13.62 -6.58
C THR A 3 -8.96 -14.02 -7.59
N SER A 4 -9.53 -13.03 -8.29
CA SER A 4 -10.47 -13.27 -9.38
C SER A 4 -9.71 -13.57 -10.68
N LYS A 5 -10.30 -14.43 -11.54
CA LYS A 5 -9.83 -14.67 -12.90
C LYS A 5 -10.44 -13.72 -13.93
N ALA A 6 -11.30 -12.78 -13.50
CA ALA A 6 -11.95 -11.82 -14.38
C ALA A 6 -10.90 -10.97 -15.13
N THR A 7 -11.12 -10.79 -16.41
CA THR A 7 -10.24 -10.02 -17.31
C THR A 7 -10.66 -8.56 -17.43
N SER A 8 -11.88 -8.23 -17.01
CA SER A 8 -12.40 -6.87 -16.99
C SER A 8 -13.11 -6.54 -15.68
N VAL A 9 -13.17 -5.24 -15.35
CA VAL A 9 -13.88 -4.75 -14.17
C VAL A 9 -15.37 -5.08 -14.24
N LYS A 10 -15.97 -5.04 -15.44
CA LYS A 10 -17.38 -5.45 -15.66
C LYS A 10 -17.60 -6.91 -15.29
N GLU A 11 -16.74 -7.80 -15.77
CA GLU A 11 -16.78 -9.22 -15.46
C GLU A 11 -16.54 -9.49 -13.96
N TYR A 12 -15.57 -8.79 -13.36
CA TYR A 12 -15.30 -8.87 -11.93
C TYR A 12 -16.55 -8.56 -11.10
N LEU A 13 -17.21 -7.42 -11.38
CA LEU A 13 -18.41 -7.01 -10.67
C LEU A 13 -19.57 -7.97 -10.91
N ALA A 14 -19.75 -8.45 -12.15
CA ALA A 14 -20.81 -9.40 -12.48
C ALA A 14 -20.68 -10.73 -11.72
N GLY A 15 -19.45 -11.19 -11.47
CA GLY A 15 -19.17 -12.42 -10.73
C GLY A 15 -19.33 -12.30 -9.21
N LEU A 16 -19.59 -11.10 -8.65
CA LEU A 16 -19.77 -10.93 -7.21
C LEU A 16 -21.20 -11.24 -6.76
N PRO A 17 -21.41 -11.79 -5.55
CA PRO A 17 -22.72 -11.86 -4.90
C PRO A 17 -23.38 -10.48 -4.85
N SER A 18 -24.71 -10.40 -5.01
CA SER A 18 -25.45 -9.14 -5.18
C SER A 18 -25.14 -8.08 -4.11
N GLN A 19 -25.17 -8.49 -2.83
CA GLN A 19 -24.89 -7.58 -1.71
C GLN A 19 -23.46 -7.01 -1.77
N ARG A 20 -22.46 -7.85 -2.05
CA ARG A 20 -21.06 -7.39 -2.18
C ARG A 20 -20.87 -6.54 -3.43
N ARG A 21 -21.53 -6.89 -4.52
CA ARG A 21 -21.49 -6.11 -5.77
C ARG A 21 -21.96 -4.68 -5.55
N SER A 22 -23.11 -4.49 -4.88
CA SER A 22 -23.62 -3.15 -4.55
C SER A 22 -22.64 -2.34 -3.72
N SER A 23 -22.07 -2.93 -2.67
CA SER A 23 -21.09 -2.29 -1.80
C SER A 23 -19.81 -1.93 -2.55
N ILE A 24 -19.27 -2.84 -3.36
CA ILE A 24 -18.06 -2.58 -4.17
C ILE A 24 -18.32 -1.52 -5.24
N ALA A 25 -19.50 -1.53 -5.87
CA ALA A 25 -19.88 -0.52 -6.87
C ALA A 25 -19.90 0.88 -6.24
N LYS A 26 -20.53 1.07 -5.07
CA LYS A 26 -20.54 2.34 -4.35
C LYS A 26 -19.11 2.85 -4.07
N VAL A 27 -18.23 1.99 -3.53
CA VAL A 27 -16.83 2.36 -3.24
C VAL A 27 -16.07 2.69 -4.53
N ARG A 28 -16.25 1.89 -5.59
CA ARG A 28 -15.65 2.13 -6.90
C ARG A 28 -16.06 3.49 -7.48
N ASP A 29 -17.34 3.83 -7.39
CA ASP A 29 -17.84 5.10 -7.90
C ASP A 29 -17.23 6.29 -7.15
N VAL A 30 -17.05 6.18 -5.82
CA VAL A 30 -16.34 7.18 -5.04
C VAL A 30 -14.89 7.32 -5.50
N VAL A 31 -14.18 6.21 -5.70
CA VAL A 31 -12.78 6.25 -6.17
C VAL A 31 -12.72 6.88 -7.55
N ARG A 32 -13.53 6.43 -8.51
CA ARG A 32 -13.54 6.94 -9.89
C ARG A 32 -13.88 8.43 -9.97
N LYS A 33 -14.90 8.87 -9.23
CA LYS A 33 -15.33 10.28 -9.19
C LYS A 33 -14.24 11.21 -8.66
N ASN A 34 -13.37 10.71 -7.81
CA ASN A 34 -12.33 11.50 -7.14
C ASN A 34 -10.92 11.21 -7.64
N LEU A 35 -10.77 10.27 -8.58
CA LEU A 35 -9.47 9.89 -9.11
C LEU A 35 -8.88 11.02 -9.95
N PRO A 36 -7.68 11.55 -9.60
CA PRO A 36 -7.05 12.58 -10.40
C PRO A 36 -6.71 12.09 -11.82
N PRO A 37 -6.69 12.97 -12.82
CA PRO A 37 -6.28 12.62 -14.18
C PRO A 37 -4.87 12.00 -14.21
N GLY A 38 -4.68 10.99 -15.06
CA GLY A 38 -3.39 10.31 -15.24
C GLY A 38 -3.27 8.96 -14.56
N TYR A 39 -4.22 8.58 -13.72
CA TYR A 39 -4.40 7.19 -13.27
C TYR A 39 -5.35 6.43 -14.20
N ARG A 40 -5.20 5.11 -14.26
CA ARG A 40 -6.10 4.20 -15.01
C ARG A 40 -6.71 3.16 -14.10
N GLU A 41 -8.00 2.85 -14.35
CA GLU A 41 -8.67 1.70 -13.74
C GLU A 41 -8.42 0.46 -14.59
N VAL A 42 -7.90 -0.59 -13.98
CA VAL A 42 -7.55 -1.86 -14.64
C VAL A 42 -7.88 -3.05 -13.74
N MET A 43 -7.89 -4.23 -14.33
CA MET A 43 -7.80 -5.48 -13.56
C MET A 43 -6.33 -5.84 -13.38
N ASN A 44 -5.88 -5.93 -12.12
CA ASN A 44 -4.53 -6.38 -11.80
C ASN A 44 -4.56 -7.19 -10.49
N TRP A 45 -3.75 -8.24 -10.40
CA TRP A 45 -3.71 -9.18 -9.26
C TRP A 45 -5.07 -9.77 -8.88
N GLY A 46 -6.01 -9.87 -9.82
CA GLY A 46 -7.39 -10.33 -9.57
C GLY A 46 -8.23 -9.33 -8.77
N MET A 47 -7.90 -8.04 -8.83
CA MET A 47 -8.57 -6.93 -8.15
C MET A 47 -8.84 -5.79 -9.12
N VAL A 48 -9.79 -4.91 -8.79
CA VAL A 48 -9.91 -3.61 -9.45
C VAL A 48 -8.81 -2.71 -8.94
N ALA A 49 -7.85 -2.38 -9.77
CA ALA A 49 -6.71 -1.53 -9.43
C ALA A 49 -6.78 -0.18 -10.14
N TYR A 50 -6.27 0.85 -9.47
CA TYR A 50 -6.05 2.17 -10.01
C TYR A 50 -4.55 2.41 -10.00
N GLU A 51 -3.96 2.56 -11.18
CA GLU A 51 -2.51 2.60 -11.31
C GLU A 51 -2.01 3.76 -12.15
N LEU A 52 -0.80 4.20 -11.84
CA LEU A 52 -0.05 5.12 -12.66
C LEU A 52 0.64 4.32 -13.76
N PRO A 53 0.28 4.54 -15.03
CA PRO A 53 0.81 3.75 -16.14
C PRO A 53 2.29 4.05 -16.41
N LEU A 54 3.01 3.07 -16.98
CA LEU A 54 4.45 3.19 -17.31
C LEU A 54 4.74 4.29 -18.31
N GLU A 55 3.81 4.61 -19.23
CA GLU A 55 3.93 5.70 -20.19
C GLU A 55 4.07 7.07 -19.48
N ARG A 56 3.52 7.18 -18.29
CA ARG A 56 3.65 8.40 -17.48
C ARG A 56 4.83 8.36 -16.51
N TYR A 57 5.20 7.19 -16.01
CA TYR A 57 6.33 7.01 -15.12
C TYR A 57 6.96 5.63 -15.30
N PRO A 58 7.99 5.51 -16.17
CA PRO A 58 8.63 4.22 -16.50
C PRO A 58 9.64 3.74 -15.43
N ASP A 59 10.23 4.64 -14.63
CA ASP A 59 11.27 4.28 -13.64
C ASP A 59 10.68 3.67 -12.37
N THR A 60 10.08 2.50 -12.48
CA THR A 60 9.56 1.75 -11.35
C THR A 60 10.53 0.66 -10.91
N TYR A 61 10.47 0.26 -9.62
CA TYR A 61 11.41 -0.72 -9.04
C TYR A 61 11.34 -2.12 -9.67
N ASN A 62 10.25 -2.45 -10.34
CA ASN A 62 9.96 -3.77 -10.90
C ASN A 62 9.49 -3.74 -12.35
N GLY A 63 9.58 -2.61 -13.03
CA GLY A 63 9.13 -2.44 -14.41
C GLY A 63 7.61 -2.55 -14.60
N ARG A 64 6.82 -2.40 -13.54
CA ARG A 64 5.35 -2.46 -13.58
C ARG A 64 4.73 -1.13 -13.16
N PRO A 65 3.50 -0.81 -13.62
CA PRO A 65 2.76 0.36 -13.17
C PRO A 65 2.66 0.46 -11.64
N LEU A 66 2.72 1.67 -11.11
CA LEU A 66 2.59 1.90 -9.68
C LEU A 66 1.13 1.83 -9.25
N CYS A 67 0.80 0.90 -8.36
CA CYS A 67 -0.54 0.78 -7.80
C CYS A 67 -0.80 1.91 -6.80
N TYR A 68 -1.75 2.77 -7.13
CA TYR A 68 -2.21 3.88 -6.31
C TYR A 68 -3.27 3.45 -5.30
N ALA A 69 -4.30 2.76 -5.77
CA ALA A 69 -5.37 2.20 -4.96
C ALA A 69 -5.86 0.89 -5.59
N ALA A 70 -6.53 0.05 -4.80
CA ALA A 70 -7.20 -1.13 -5.33
C ALA A 70 -8.42 -1.50 -4.48
N ILE A 71 -9.40 -2.17 -5.10
CA ILE A 71 -10.60 -2.69 -4.44
C ILE A 71 -10.65 -4.19 -4.66
N ALA A 72 -10.85 -4.95 -3.59
CA ALA A 72 -10.95 -6.40 -3.65
C ALA A 72 -12.04 -6.94 -2.74
N VAL A 73 -12.66 -8.05 -3.16
CA VAL A 73 -13.48 -8.89 -2.29
C VAL A 73 -12.62 -10.01 -1.75
N GLN A 74 -12.51 -10.10 -0.43
CA GLN A 74 -11.81 -11.18 0.28
C GLN A 74 -12.82 -12.18 0.85
N LYS A 75 -12.35 -13.31 1.39
CA LYS A 75 -13.25 -14.36 1.93
C LYS A 75 -14.24 -13.79 2.95
N ASN A 76 -13.79 -12.98 3.90
CA ASN A 76 -14.58 -12.53 5.06
C ASN A 76 -14.88 -11.02 5.08
N HIS A 77 -14.32 -10.24 4.15
CA HIS A 77 -14.47 -8.79 4.11
C HIS A 77 -14.20 -8.26 2.70
N ASN A 78 -14.58 -7.02 2.47
CA ASN A 78 -14.12 -6.23 1.33
C ASN A 78 -12.89 -5.43 1.75
N ALA A 79 -12.05 -5.07 0.81
CA ALA A 79 -10.83 -4.30 1.07
C ALA A 79 -10.70 -3.15 0.07
N LEU A 80 -10.40 -1.96 0.60
CA LEU A 80 -9.93 -0.82 -0.17
C LEU A 80 -8.46 -0.57 0.22
N TYR A 81 -7.57 -0.71 -0.74
CA TYR A 81 -6.15 -0.43 -0.55
C TYR A 81 -5.88 1.03 -0.91
N LEU A 82 -5.31 1.78 0.03
CA LEU A 82 -4.99 3.20 -0.10
C LEU A 82 -3.48 3.39 0.14
N THR A 83 -2.68 3.28 -0.92
CA THR A 83 -1.23 3.41 -0.83
C THR A 83 -0.80 4.79 -0.38
N ASN A 84 -1.50 5.83 -0.83
CA ASN A 84 -1.26 7.22 -0.45
C ASN A 84 -1.50 7.48 1.05
N ALA A 85 -2.56 6.93 1.64
CA ALA A 85 -2.83 7.06 3.08
C ALA A 85 -1.79 6.34 3.94
N TYR A 86 -1.19 5.27 3.43
CA TYR A 86 -0.09 4.58 4.09
C TYR A 86 1.22 5.38 4.06
N GLN A 87 1.48 6.08 2.96
CA GLN A 87 2.70 6.86 2.75
C GLN A 87 2.65 8.25 3.36
N ASP A 88 1.48 8.76 3.70
CA ASP A 88 1.25 10.11 4.22
C ASP A 88 0.56 10.08 5.58
N THR A 89 1.31 10.44 6.62
CA THR A 89 0.78 10.49 7.99
C THR A 89 -0.35 11.50 8.16
N GLY A 90 -0.34 12.59 7.40
CA GLY A 90 -1.41 13.60 7.41
C GLY A 90 -2.72 13.06 6.81
N GLU A 91 -2.65 12.37 5.68
CA GLU A 91 -3.83 11.73 5.08
C GLU A 91 -4.37 10.60 5.98
N ALA A 92 -3.48 9.81 6.59
CA ALA A 92 -3.89 8.79 7.56
C ALA A 92 -4.57 9.39 8.79
N ALA A 93 -4.10 10.53 9.30
CA ALA A 93 -4.70 11.22 10.43
C ALA A 93 -6.10 11.79 10.08
N ARG A 94 -6.23 12.42 8.90
CA ARG A 94 -7.52 12.91 8.40
C ARG A 94 -8.53 11.79 8.25
N LEU A 95 -8.11 10.64 7.71
CA LEU A 95 -8.97 9.48 7.55
C LEU A 95 -9.45 8.94 8.91
N ARG A 96 -8.56 8.81 9.90
CA ARG A 96 -8.94 8.39 11.27
C ARG A 96 -9.95 9.34 11.90
N GLU A 97 -9.71 10.64 11.76
CA GLU A 97 -10.61 11.66 12.29
C GLU A 97 -11.99 11.62 11.60
N ALA A 98 -12.04 11.37 10.30
CA ALA A 98 -13.30 11.21 9.59
C ALA A 98 -14.10 9.99 10.07
N PHE A 99 -13.44 8.86 10.33
CA PHE A 99 -14.09 7.69 10.93
C PHE A 99 -14.64 8.01 12.32
N ARG A 100 -13.84 8.70 13.16
CA ARG A 100 -14.27 9.12 14.51
C ARG A 100 -15.49 10.04 14.46
N LYS A 101 -15.47 11.07 13.60
CA LYS A 101 -16.60 12.00 13.43
C LYS A 101 -17.86 11.32 12.92
N ALA A 102 -17.72 10.32 12.07
CA ALA A 102 -18.84 9.55 11.55
C ALA A 102 -19.35 8.46 12.52
N GLY A 103 -18.76 8.30 13.72
CA GLY A 103 -19.10 7.23 14.64
C GLY A 103 -18.82 5.81 14.12
N LYS A 104 -17.90 5.68 13.15
CA LYS A 104 -17.60 4.42 12.45
C LYS A 104 -16.28 3.83 12.93
N LYS A 105 -16.21 2.49 13.01
CA LYS A 105 -14.99 1.78 13.38
C LYS A 105 -14.05 1.69 12.18
N MET A 106 -12.83 2.17 12.35
CA MET A 106 -11.78 2.03 11.34
C MET A 106 -11.03 0.71 11.53
N ASP A 107 -11.13 -0.20 10.56
CA ASP A 107 -10.32 -1.42 10.48
C ASP A 107 -9.30 -1.27 9.35
N MET A 108 -8.13 -0.74 9.68
CA MET A 108 -7.06 -0.48 8.73
C MET A 108 -5.72 -1.04 9.20
N GLY A 109 -5.09 -1.88 8.36
CA GLY A 109 -3.73 -2.35 8.52
C GLY A 109 -2.87 -1.86 7.36
N LYS A 110 -1.79 -1.11 7.63
CA LYS A 110 -0.96 -0.47 6.59
C LYS A 110 -1.84 0.29 5.57
N SER A 111 -1.92 -0.21 4.32
CA SER A 111 -2.75 0.38 3.26
C SER A 111 -4.13 -0.26 3.11
N CYS A 112 -4.42 -1.36 3.80
CA CYS A 112 -5.64 -2.15 3.64
C CYS A 112 -6.73 -1.68 4.61
N LEU A 113 -7.72 -0.97 4.12
CA LEU A 113 -8.94 -0.61 4.83
C LEU A 113 -9.99 -1.69 4.60
N ARG A 114 -10.39 -2.40 5.66
CA ARG A 114 -11.36 -3.49 5.60
C ARG A 114 -12.74 -2.99 5.95
N PHE A 115 -13.75 -3.52 5.25
CA PHE A 115 -15.15 -3.18 5.47
C PHE A 115 -16.07 -4.34 5.06
N ARG A 116 -17.28 -4.38 5.58
CA ARG A 116 -18.31 -5.35 5.16
C ARG A 116 -19.25 -4.72 4.16
N ASP A 117 -19.71 -3.50 4.46
CA ASP A 117 -20.56 -2.71 3.59
C ASP A 117 -19.93 -1.34 3.31
N ALA A 118 -20.32 -0.70 2.20
CA ALA A 118 -19.88 0.65 1.87
C ALA A 118 -20.30 1.67 2.94
N ASP A 119 -21.41 1.40 3.63
CA ASP A 119 -21.92 2.26 4.68
C ASP A 119 -21.07 2.20 5.97
N ASP A 120 -20.15 1.23 6.10
CA ASP A 120 -19.13 1.22 7.16
C ASP A 120 -18.08 2.32 6.98
N LEU A 121 -18.01 2.92 5.78
CA LEU A 121 -16.96 3.84 5.37
C LEU A 121 -17.44 5.30 5.36
N PRO A 122 -16.60 6.28 5.77
CA PRO A 122 -16.84 7.70 5.51
C PRO A 122 -16.46 8.03 4.06
N LEU A 123 -17.35 7.69 3.11
CA LEU A 123 -17.07 7.71 1.67
C LEU A 123 -16.60 9.07 1.15
N GLU A 124 -17.13 10.16 1.68
CA GLU A 124 -16.69 11.51 1.30
C GLU A 124 -15.21 11.75 1.66
N ALA A 125 -14.82 11.39 2.88
CA ALA A 125 -13.42 11.52 3.32
C ALA A 125 -12.49 10.61 2.51
N ILE A 126 -12.93 9.41 2.13
CA ILE A 126 -12.18 8.55 1.23
C ILE A 126 -12.01 9.21 -0.13
N GLY A 127 -13.07 9.82 -0.67
CA GLY A 127 -12.98 10.60 -1.91
C GLY A 127 -11.97 11.74 -1.82
N GLN A 128 -11.93 12.47 -0.71
CA GLN A 128 -10.93 13.52 -0.47
C GLN A 128 -9.50 12.97 -0.44
N VAL A 129 -9.26 11.86 0.28
CA VAL A 129 -7.94 11.19 0.32
C VAL A 129 -7.50 10.80 -1.09
N ILE A 130 -8.40 10.26 -1.92
CA ILE A 130 -8.10 9.92 -3.32
C ILE A 130 -7.74 11.19 -4.12
N ARG A 131 -8.54 12.25 -4.02
CA ARG A 131 -8.34 13.51 -4.78
C ARG A 131 -7.04 14.23 -4.41
N ASN A 132 -6.61 14.15 -3.16
CA ASN A 132 -5.48 14.91 -2.63
C ASN A 132 -4.10 14.42 -3.09
N THR A 133 -4.04 13.37 -3.91
CA THR A 133 -2.76 12.82 -4.37
C THR A 133 -2.73 12.69 -5.90
N PRO A 134 -2.51 13.79 -6.62
CA PRO A 134 -2.27 13.74 -8.05
C PRO A 134 -0.99 12.95 -8.38
N PRO A 135 -0.81 12.48 -9.63
CA PRO A 135 0.33 11.66 -10.05
C PRO A 135 1.70 12.20 -9.64
N GLU A 136 1.92 13.50 -9.78
CA GLU A 136 3.19 14.15 -9.45
C GLU A 136 3.54 14.02 -7.96
N LYS A 137 2.54 14.20 -7.10
CA LYS A 137 2.69 14.02 -5.66
C LYS A 137 2.94 12.55 -5.30
N PHE A 138 2.29 11.63 -5.99
CA PHE A 138 2.49 10.19 -5.79
C PHE A 138 3.88 9.74 -6.21
N ILE A 139 4.36 10.19 -7.38
CA ILE A 139 5.72 9.95 -7.89
C ILE A 139 6.77 10.48 -6.91
N ALA A 140 6.64 11.74 -6.49
CA ALA A 140 7.59 12.35 -5.54
C ALA A 140 7.72 11.54 -4.23
N ARG A 141 6.61 11.04 -3.70
CA ARG A 141 6.60 10.16 -2.51
C ARG A 141 7.26 8.80 -2.77
N TYR A 142 6.96 8.21 -3.92
CA TYR A 142 7.56 6.96 -4.33
C TYR A 142 9.08 7.08 -4.43
N GLU A 143 9.59 8.12 -5.10
CA GLU A 143 11.03 8.39 -5.22
C GLU A 143 11.69 8.66 -3.86
N ALA A 144 11.05 9.44 -2.99
CA ALA A 144 11.54 9.68 -1.63
C ALA A 144 11.68 8.37 -0.84
N SER A 145 10.73 7.45 -0.98
CA SER A 145 10.80 6.14 -0.32
C SER A 145 11.94 5.27 -0.85
N ARG A 146 12.23 5.32 -2.15
CA ARG A 146 13.37 4.61 -2.77
C ARG A 146 14.72 5.15 -2.28
N ARG A 147 14.87 6.47 -2.20
CA ARG A 147 16.09 7.11 -1.66
C ARG A 147 16.33 6.72 -0.19
N GLY A 148 15.28 6.68 0.61
CA GLY A 148 15.33 6.25 2.02
C GLY A 148 15.76 4.80 2.21
N THR A 149 15.30 3.89 1.36
CA THR A 149 15.69 2.45 1.41
C THR A 149 17.12 2.21 0.91
N GLY A 150 17.58 2.95 -0.12
CA GLY A 150 18.95 2.89 -0.62
C GLY A 150 19.95 3.35 0.45
N ARG A 151 19.64 4.42 1.18
CA ARG A 151 20.48 4.95 2.27
C ARG A 151 20.56 3.98 3.46
N LYS A 152 19.48 3.27 3.79
CA LYS A 152 19.49 2.23 4.85
C LYS A 152 20.34 1.01 4.44
N LYS A 153 20.27 0.55 3.19
CA LYS A 153 21.13 -0.54 2.69
C LYS A 153 22.60 -0.17 2.69
N ALA A 154 22.96 1.04 2.27
CA ALA A 154 24.34 1.53 2.28
C ALA A 154 24.90 1.70 3.71
N ALA A 155 24.07 2.09 4.68
CA ALA A 155 24.47 2.18 6.09
C ALA A 155 24.66 0.78 6.73
N ALA A 156 23.81 -0.18 6.40
CA ALA A 156 23.91 -1.55 6.90
C ALA A 156 25.14 -2.31 6.36
N SER A 157 25.61 -1.97 5.14
CA SER A 157 26.81 -2.57 4.54
C SER A 157 28.13 -2.00 5.10
N ARG A 158 28.09 -0.95 5.94
CA ARG A 158 29.24 -0.29 6.55
C ARG A 158 29.52 -0.72 7.99
N THR A 159 28.96 -1.81 8.48
CA THR A 159 29.28 -2.34 9.81
C THR A 159 30.71 -2.85 9.79
N PRO A 160 31.64 -2.36 10.67
CA PRO A 160 33.02 -2.82 10.70
C PRO A 160 33.07 -4.28 11.13
N THR A 161 33.81 -5.09 10.39
CA THR A 161 34.21 -6.44 10.81
C THR A 161 34.93 -6.34 12.14
N PRO A 162 34.56 -7.13 13.18
CA PRO A 162 35.31 -7.08 14.45
C PRO A 162 36.72 -7.53 14.24
N ALA A 163 37.69 -6.65 14.66
CA ALA A 163 39.10 -6.92 14.59
C ALA A 163 39.45 -8.21 15.33
N ASN A 164 40.17 -9.08 14.64
CA ASN A 164 40.69 -10.35 15.11
C ASN A 164 41.53 -10.15 16.39
N ARG A 165 41.00 -10.57 17.52
CA ARG A 165 41.73 -10.54 18.82
C ARG A 165 42.82 -11.62 18.80
N LYS A 166 44.06 -11.20 18.54
CA LYS A 166 45.22 -12.07 18.64
C LYS A 166 45.31 -12.64 20.06
N THR A 167 45.26 -13.95 20.15
CA THR A 167 45.54 -14.73 21.38
C THR A 167 47.02 -14.66 21.69
N SER A 168 47.38 -14.14 22.88
CA SER A 168 48.74 -14.22 23.44
C SER A 168 49.11 -15.64 23.80
N PRO A 169 50.35 -16.10 23.62
CA PRO A 169 50.78 -17.44 23.98
C PRO A 169 50.93 -17.59 25.49
N ARG A 170 50.40 -18.66 26.01
CA ARG A 170 50.49 -19.10 27.42
C ARG A 170 51.91 -19.59 27.72
N LYS A 171 52.65 -18.89 28.62
CA LYS A 171 53.90 -19.36 29.19
C LYS A 171 53.65 -20.59 30.07
N THR A 172 54.28 -21.71 29.72
CA THR A 172 54.43 -22.89 30.58
C THR A 172 55.64 -22.69 31.48
N THR A 173 55.43 -22.55 32.78
CA THR A 173 56.46 -22.70 33.80
C THR A 173 56.53 -24.18 34.19
N ARG A 174 57.72 -24.73 33.95
CA ARG A 174 58.17 -26.04 34.39
C ARG A 174 58.72 -25.87 35.81
N ALA A 175 58.16 -26.60 36.77
CA ALA A 175 58.80 -26.76 38.10
C ALA A 175 59.44 -28.13 38.17
N SER A 176 60.70 -28.08 38.56
CA SER A 176 61.52 -29.26 38.90
C SER A 176 61.50 -29.43 40.42
N ALA A 177 61.46 -30.64 40.84
CA ALA A 177 62.07 -31.34 41.93
C ALA A 177 61.12 -32.37 42.52
#